data_147c608616d664d41d180a6813129c07
#
_entry.id   147c608616d664d41d180a6813129c07
#
_cell.length_a   1.000
_cell.length_b   1.000
_cell.length_c   1.000
_cell.angle_alpha   90.00
_cell.angle_beta   90.00
_cell.angle_gamma   90.00
#
_symmetry.space_group_name_H-M   'P 1'
#
loop_
_entity.id
_entity.type
_entity.pdbx_description
1 polymer ?
#
loop_
_entity_poly.entity_id
_entity_poly.type
_entity_poly.pdbx_seq_one_letter_code
_entity_poly.pdbx_strand_id
1 'polypeptide(L)'
;MKKLNKLLKLIGTGFTNGQYYESMNSALKRLNDEYTMLHYPFYVNESDSFMKAQQNLTDYCISKLNPIKDKEVLEIGCGNGVQSMYINANYNPLKITGIDLNEASIEIAKSEKKRLNMDNVHFFVDNAQSLTQIPSNSIDVLLNIESAFHYLDKSAFLREIHRVLKPGGQYLIADILSTRKKRIGLFKMWGKPMIHHFWNRKQYEEGFLTAELVTQFFEDITHQVKKGWSIYRQWLPKVKRK
;
A
#
# COMPACT_ATOMS: atom_id res chain seq x y z
N MET A 1 27.71 -9.91 -24.06
CA MET A 1 27.25 -8.61 -24.53
C MET A 1 25.76 -8.57 -24.94
N LYS A 2 25.27 -9.42 -25.85
CA LYS A 2 23.83 -9.41 -26.26
C LYS A 2 22.82 -9.61 -25.09
N LYS A 3 23.13 -10.46 -24.10
CA LYS A 3 22.27 -10.67 -22.91
C LYS A 3 22.26 -9.45 -21.96
N LEU A 4 23.41 -8.78 -21.80
CA LEU A 4 23.53 -7.59 -20.97
C LEU A 4 22.79 -6.39 -21.60
N ASN A 5 22.92 -6.20 -22.93
CA ASN A 5 22.19 -5.16 -23.66
C ASN A 5 20.67 -5.41 -23.69
N LYS A 6 20.24 -6.68 -23.68
CA LYS A 6 18.82 -7.03 -23.53
C LYS A 6 18.32 -6.77 -22.12
N LEU A 7 19.17 -7.00 -21.10
CA LEU A 7 18.89 -6.68 -19.70
C LEU A 7 18.87 -5.15 -19.48
N LEU A 8 19.82 -4.41 -20.04
CA LEU A 8 19.85 -2.94 -19.99
C LEU A 8 18.70 -2.29 -20.75
N LYS A 9 18.25 -2.85 -21.87
CA LYS A 9 17.02 -2.43 -22.54
C LYS A 9 15.76 -2.76 -21.71
N LEU A 10 15.73 -3.89 -21.02
CA LEU A 10 14.65 -4.25 -20.08
C LEU A 10 14.63 -3.33 -18.84
N ILE A 11 15.79 -2.84 -18.42
CA ILE A 11 15.93 -1.85 -17.34
C ILE A 11 15.64 -0.44 -17.84
N GLY A 12 16.04 -0.10 -19.07
CA GLY A 12 15.89 1.24 -19.69
C GLY A 12 14.55 1.48 -20.37
N THR A 13 13.80 0.44 -20.73
CA THR A 13 12.39 0.50 -21.15
C THR A 13 11.49 -0.02 -20.03
N GLY A 14 12.03 -0.05 -18.80
CA GLY A 14 11.38 -0.56 -17.62
C GLY A 14 10.06 0.16 -17.40
N PHE A 15 8.99 -0.59 -17.34
CA PHE A 15 7.78 -0.15 -16.72
C PHE A 15 8.16 0.41 -15.35
N THR A 16 8.01 1.70 -15.17
CA THR A 16 8.09 2.30 -13.84
C THR A 16 6.98 1.68 -12.99
N ASN A 17 7.17 1.61 -11.68
CA ASN A 17 6.10 1.15 -10.77
C ASN A 17 4.80 1.93 -11.07
N GLY A 18 4.89 3.21 -11.44
CA GLY A 18 3.77 4.04 -11.86
C GLY A 18 2.96 3.44 -13.02
N GLN A 19 3.61 3.16 -14.14
CA GLN A 19 2.93 2.57 -15.32
C GLN A 19 2.30 1.20 -15.05
N TYR A 20 2.90 0.42 -14.14
CA TYR A 20 2.31 -0.84 -13.69
C TYR A 20 0.98 -0.59 -12.97
N TYR A 21 0.95 0.33 -12.00
CA TYR A 21 -0.26 0.63 -11.24
C TYR A 21 -1.33 1.33 -12.09
N GLU A 22 -0.97 2.15 -13.07
CA GLU A 22 -1.89 2.70 -14.07
C GLU A 22 -2.59 1.59 -14.87
N SER A 23 -1.80 0.62 -15.34
CA SER A 23 -2.33 -0.55 -16.07
C SER A 23 -3.21 -1.41 -15.18
N MET A 24 -2.84 -1.58 -13.92
CA MET A 24 -3.61 -2.35 -12.94
C MET A 24 -4.93 -1.65 -12.59
N ASN A 25 -4.91 -0.35 -12.33
CA ASN A 25 -6.11 0.46 -12.11
C ASN A 25 -7.11 0.31 -13.25
N SER A 26 -6.63 0.45 -14.50
CA SER A 26 -7.47 0.32 -15.70
C SER A 26 -8.05 -1.09 -15.85
N ALA A 27 -7.26 -2.13 -15.58
CA ALA A 27 -7.71 -3.51 -15.69
C ALA A 27 -8.73 -3.86 -14.60
N LEU A 28 -8.47 -3.49 -13.35
CA LEU A 28 -9.37 -3.77 -12.22
C LEU A 28 -10.69 -3.00 -12.35
N LYS A 29 -10.65 -1.75 -12.78
CA LYS A 29 -11.87 -0.97 -13.06
C LYS A 29 -12.76 -1.62 -14.11
N ARG A 30 -12.15 -2.13 -15.20
CA ARG A 30 -12.91 -2.83 -16.26
C ARG A 30 -13.53 -4.15 -15.79
N LEU A 31 -12.92 -4.80 -14.80
CA LEU A 31 -13.37 -6.08 -14.27
C LEU A 31 -14.48 -5.95 -13.24
N ASN A 32 -14.48 -4.86 -12.49
CA ASN A 32 -15.37 -4.64 -11.35
C ASN A 32 -16.37 -3.49 -11.59
N ASP A 33 -16.31 -2.83 -12.77
CA ASP A 33 -17.06 -1.62 -13.14
C ASP A 33 -16.75 -0.39 -12.24
N GLU A 34 -15.85 -0.56 -11.26
CA GLU A 34 -15.39 0.48 -10.34
C GLU A 34 -13.91 0.31 -9.97
N TYR A 35 -13.31 1.35 -9.39
CA TYR A 35 -11.95 1.23 -8.85
C TYR A 35 -11.96 0.38 -7.57
N THR A 36 -10.95 -0.47 -7.43
CA THR A 36 -10.72 -1.30 -6.25
C THR A 36 -9.44 -0.87 -5.54
N MET A 37 -9.27 -1.31 -4.30
CA MET A 37 -7.99 -1.18 -3.61
C MET A 37 -6.89 -1.93 -4.37
N LEU A 38 -5.62 -1.56 -4.15
CA LEU A 38 -4.50 -2.10 -4.93
C LEU A 38 -3.66 -3.14 -4.17
N HIS A 39 -4.03 -3.44 -2.95
CA HIS A 39 -3.40 -4.48 -2.12
C HIS A 39 -4.04 -5.86 -2.29
N TYR A 40 -3.41 -6.88 -1.75
CA TYR A 40 -3.90 -8.26 -1.80
C TYR A 40 -5.21 -8.45 -1.03
N PRO A 41 -6.07 -9.37 -1.49
CA PRO A 41 -7.29 -9.71 -0.78
C PRO A 41 -7.01 -10.60 0.44
N PHE A 42 -7.74 -10.35 1.52
CA PHE A 42 -7.75 -11.14 2.76
C PHE A 42 -9.12 -11.79 2.91
N TYR A 43 -9.24 -13.03 2.47
CA TYR A 43 -10.51 -13.74 2.54
C TYR A 43 -10.79 -14.25 3.95
N VAL A 44 -11.84 -13.73 4.56
CA VAL A 44 -12.41 -14.26 5.81
C VAL A 44 -13.31 -15.44 5.49
N ASN A 45 -14.21 -15.26 4.50
CA ASN A 45 -15.07 -16.31 3.96
C ASN A 45 -14.70 -16.62 2.51
N GLU A 46 -14.90 -17.88 2.07
CA GLU A 46 -14.64 -18.25 0.68
C GLU A 46 -15.62 -17.60 -0.32
N SER A 47 -16.79 -17.21 0.16
CA SER A 47 -17.82 -16.51 -0.60
C SER A 47 -17.59 -14.99 -0.73
N ASP A 48 -16.59 -14.43 -0.04
CA ASP A 48 -16.31 -13.00 -0.12
C ASP A 48 -15.98 -12.61 -1.57
N SER A 49 -16.54 -11.49 -2.03
CA SER A 49 -16.11 -10.90 -3.30
C SER A 49 -14.65 -10.42 -3.18
N PHE A 50 -13.99 -10.21 -4.32
CA PHE A 50 -12.63 -9.67 -4.36
C PHE A 50 -12.51 -8.33 -3.58
N MET A 51 -13.46 -7.43 -3.81
CA MET A 51 -13.50 -6.14 -3.12
C MET A 51 -13.77 -6.29 -1.62
N LYS A 52 -14.68 -7.18 -1.22
CA LYS A 52 -14.91 -7.46 0.20
C LYS A 52 -13.67 -8.03 0.87
N ALA A 53 -12.95 -8.91 0.19
CA ALA A 53 -11.69 -9.46 0.71
C ALA A 53 -10.58 -8.40 0.83
N GLN A 54 -10.57 -7.36 -0.02
CA GLN A 54 -9.67 -6.22 0.15
C GLN A 54 -10.10 -5.35 1.34
N GLN A 55 -11.39 -5.07 1.50
CA GLN A 55 -11.91 -4.38 2.69
C GLN A 55 -11.56 -5.12 3.97
N ASN A 56 -11.65 -6.45 3.97
CA ASN A 56 -11.29 -7.27 5.13
C ASN A 56 -9.82 -7.09 5.56
N LEU A 57 -8.86 -6.89 4.62
CA LEU A 57 -7.47 -6.58 5.00
C LEU A 57 -7.38 -5.22 5.69
N THR A 58 -8.06 -4.22 5.15
CA THR A 58 -8.12 -2.88 5.76
C THR A 58 -8.72 -2.94 7.16
N ASP A 59 -9.88 -3.61 7.31
CA ASP A 59 -10.58 -3.78 8.59
C ASP A 59 -9.69 -4.52 9.61
N TYR A 60 -9.01 -5.58 9.16
CA TYR A 60 -8.09 -6.33 9.99
C TYR A 60 -6.93 -5.46 10.48
N CYS A 61 -6.31 -4.68 9.61
CA CYS A 61 -5.24 -3.75 9.97
C CYS A 61 -5.73 -2.70 10.98
N ILE A 62 -6.87 -2.08 10.74
CA ILE A 62 -7.43 -1.06 11.63
C ILE A 62 -7.82 -1.66 13.00
N SER A 63 -8.28 -2.91 13.04
CA SER A 63 -8.62 -3.59 14.30
C SER A 63 -7.44 -3.78 15.26
N LYS A 64 -6.21 -3.61 14.77
CA LYS A 64 -4.97 -3.68 15.59
C LYS A 64 -4.58 -2.33 16.21
N LEU A 65 -5.32 -1.29 15.92
CA LEU A 65 -5.08 0.07 16.41
C LEU A 65 -6.13 0.45 17.45
N ASN A 66 -5.81 1.46 18.27
CA ASN A 66 -6.83 2.14 19.05
C ASN A 66 -7.82 2.84 18.09
N PRO A 67 -9.04 3.17 18.53
CA PRO A 67 -10.04 3.80 17.68
C PRO A 67 -9.50 5.03 16.95
N ILE A 68 -9.71 5.07 15.63
CA ILE A 68 -9.23 6.14 14.76
C ILE A 68 -10.30 7.23 14.51
N LYS A 69 -11.48 7.07 15.10
CA LYS A 69 -12.53 8.10 15.05
C LYS A 69 -12.02 9.42 15.60
N ASP A 70 -12.36 10.52 14.93
CA ASP A 70 -11.98 11.89 15.27
C ASP A 70 -10.45 12.12 15.32
N LYS A 71 -9.66 11.31 14.59
CA LYS A 71 -8.19 11.37 14.50
C LYS A 71 -7.72 11.92 13.16
N GLU A 72 -6.56 12.59 13.16
CA GLU A 72 -5.80 12.94 11.95
C GLU A 72 -5.08 11.67 11.46
N VAL A 73 -5.52 11.11 10.32
CA VAL A 73 -4.99 9.88 9.74
C VAL A 73 -4.15 10.20 8.51
N LEU A 74 -2.97 9.58 8.40
CA LEU A 74 -2.12 9.60 7.21
C LEU A 74 -2.02 8.19 6.64
N GLU A 75 -2.43 8.01 5.38
CA GLU A 75 -2.17 6.79 4.62
C GLU A 75 -1.03 7.03 3.63
N ILE A 76 0.08 6.29 3.80
CA ILE A 76 1.25 6.36 2.92
C ILE A 76 1.20 5.24 1.90
N GLY A 77 1.30 5.60 0.61
CA GLY A 77 1.13 4.67 -0.51
C GLY A 77 -0.34 4.37 -0.77
N CYS A 78 -1.19 5.41 -0.75
CA CYS A 78 -2.64 5.28 -0.87
C CYS A 78 -3.12 4.84 -2.27
N GLY A 79 -2.24 4.81 -3.26
CA GLY A 79 -2.57 4.47 -4.64
C GLY A 79 -3.72 5.34 -5.18
N ASN A 80 -4.78 4.70 -5.66
CA ASN A 80 -5.97 5.35 -6.22
C ASN A 80 -6.96 5.90 -5.17
N GLY A 81 -6.60 5.86 -3.88
CA GLY A 81 -7.36 6.43 -2.78
C GLY A 81 -8.61 5.66 -2.34
N VAL A 82 -8.94 4.55 -2.98
CA VAL A 82 -10.13 3.74 -2.62
C VAL A 82 -10.08 3.29 -1.17
N GLN A 83 -8.91 2.91 -0.66
CA GLN A 83 -8.73 2.52 0.74
C GLN A 83 -8.95 3.70 1.69
N SER A 84 -8.36 4.88 1.43
CA SER A 84 -8.59 6.10 2.24
C SER A 84 -10.07 6.46 2.30
N MET A 85 -10.77 6.41 1.16
CA MET A 85 -12.20 6.70 1.09
C MET A 85 -13.04 5.68 1.85
N TYR A 86 -12.69 4.39 1.77
CA TYR A 86 -13.31 3.33 2.56
C TYR A 86 -13.13 3.55 4.06
N ILE A 87 -11.90 3.88 4.49
CA ILE A 87 -11.59 4.18 5.90
C ILE A 87 -12.40 5.39 6.37
N ASN A 88 -12.46 6.44 5.57
CA ASN A 88 -13.26 7.62 5.89
C ASN A 88 -14.73 7.29 6.13
N ALA A 89 -15.32 6.51 5.24
CA ALA A 89 -16.76 6.17 5.29
C ALA A 89 -17.13 5.26 6.47
N ASN A 90 -16.21 4.38 6.90
CA ASN A 90 -16.53 3.34 7.90
C ASN A 90 -15.98 3.63 9.30
N TYR A 91 -14.97 4.48 9.44
CA TYR A 91 -14.27 4.72 10.70
C TYR A 91 -14.31 6.16 11.20
N ASN A 92 -14.86 7.08 10.38
CA ASN A 92 -15.10 8.49 10.73
C ASN A 92 -13.88 9.20 11.35
N PRO A 93 -12.69 9.18 10.73
CA PRO A 93 -11.57 10.00 11.17
C PRO A 93 -11.95 11.51 11.08
N LEU A 94 -11.28 12.36 11.85
CA LEU A 94 -11.43 13.80 11.72
C LEU A 94 -11.03 14.25 10.30
N LYS A 95 -9.92 13.72 9.84
CA LYS A 95 -9.39 13.91 8.49
C LYS A 95 -8.55 12.72 8.09
N ILE A 96 -8.58 12.32 6.82
CA ILE A 96 -7.64 11.38 6.26
C ILE A 96 -6.88 12.01 5.09
N THR A 97 -5.56 11.90 5.15
CA THR A 97 -4.66 12.34 4.09
C THR A 97 -4.03 11.11 3.47
N GLY A 98 -4.22 10.91 2.17
CA GLY A 98 -3.55 9.87 1.39
C GLY A 98 -2.42 10.47 0.55
N ILE A 99 -1.25 9.86 0.59
CA ILE A 99 -0.13 10.24 -0.28
C ILE A 99 0.36 9.04 -1.10
N ASP A 100 0.77 9.32 -2.32
CA ASP A 100 1.43 8.36 -3.20
C ASP A 100 2.43 9.09 -4.11
N LEU A 101 3.45 8.39 -4.58
CA LEU A 101 4.41 8.94 -5.51
C LEU A 101 3.87 8.96 -6.95
N ASN A 102 2.84 8.17 -7.26
CA ASN A 102 2.25 8.07 -8.59
C ASN A 102 1.16 9.12 -8.80
N GLU A 103 1.51 10.17 -9.54
CA GLU A 103 0.62 11.28 -9.86
C GLU A 103 -0.69 10.82 -10.53
N ALA A 104 -0.64 9.86 -11.47
CA ALA A 104 -1.83 9.35 -12.13
C ALA A 104 -2.81 8.65 -11.16
N SER A 105 -2.29 7.94 -10.15
CA SER A 105 -3.11 7.35 -9.09
C SER A 105 -3.73 8.44 -8.20
N ILE A 106 -2.98 9.48 -7.87
CA ILE A 106 -3.49 10.62 -7.08
C ILE A 106 -4.59 11.38 -7.83
N GLU A 107 -4.49 11.54 -9.15
CA GLU A 107 -5.55 12.18 -9.94
C GLU A 107 -6.84 11.32 -9.96
N ILE A 108 -6.71 9.99 -10.01
CA ILE A 108 -7.87 9.08 -9.81
C ILE A 108 -8.49 9.32 -8.43
N ALA A 109 -7.66 9.33 -7.37
CA ALA A 109 -8.11 9.52 -6.00
C ALA A 109 -8.87 10.84 -5.80
N LYS A 110 -8.33 11.95 -6.35
CA LYS A 110 -8.99 13.27 -6.32
C LYS A 110 -10.32 13.28 -7.07
N SER A 111 -10.38 12.63 -8.24
CA SER A 111 -11.60 12.51 -9.02
C SER A 111 -12.68 11.73 -8.29
N GLU A 112 -12.33 10.57 -7.72
CA GLU A 112 -13.27 9.73 -6.97
C GLU A 112 -13.73 10.41 -5.67
N LYS A 113 -12.82 11.06 -4.92
CA LYS A 113 -13.17 11.89 -3.76
C LYS A 113 -14.23 12.94 -4.11
N LYS A 114 -14.03 13.67 -5.22
CA LYS A 114 -14.97 14.69 -5.69
C LYS A 114 -16.33 14.08 -6.04
N ARG A 115 -16.33 12.94 -6.74
CA ARG A 115 -17.56 12.22 -7.12
C ARG A 115 -18.35 11.77 -5.89
N LEU A 116 -17.67 11.44 -4.79
CA LEU A 116 -18.26 10.94 -3.55
C LEU A 116 -18.54 12.05 -2.51
N ASN A 117 -18.21 13.32 -2.82
CA ASN A 117 -18.38 14.48 -1.92
C ASN A 117 -17.72 14.28 -0.54
N MET A 118 -16.48 13.78 -0.51
CA MET A 118 -15.74 13.52 0.73
C MET A 118 -14.80 14.68 1.07
N ASP A 119 -15.25 15.70 1.79
CA ASP A 119 -14.50 16.93 2.05
C ASP A 119 -13.32 16.73 2.99
N ASN A 120 -13.42 15.83 3.96
CA ASN A 120 -12.38 15.52 4.94
C ASN A 120 -11.32 14.52 4.45
N VAL A 121 -11.37 14.08 3.19
CA VAL A 121 -10.35 13.25 2.54
C VAL A 121 -9.45 14.11 1.67
N HIS A 122 -8.14 14.00 1.79
CA HIS A 122 -7.18 14.77 1.01
C HIS A 122 -6.16 13.88 0.33
N PHE A 123 -5.78 14.23 -0.92
CA PHE A 123 -4.79 13.47 -1.68
C PHE A 123 -3.77 14.40 -2.32
N PHE A 124 -2.48 14.04 -2.20
CA PHE A 124 -1.41 14.72 -2.93
C PHE A 124 -0.21 13.82 -3.19
N VAL A 125 0.60 14.22 -4.16
CA VAL A 125 1.82 13.51 -4.51
C VAL A 125 2.89 13.84 -3.49
N ASP A 126 3.43 12.82 -2.82
CA ASP A 126 4.58 12.98 -1.93
C ASP A 126 5.38 11.67 -1.85
N ASN A 127 6.62 11.77 -1.40
CA ASN A 127 7.52 10.64 -1.25
C ASN A 127 7.52 10.17 0.20
N ALA A 128 7.15 8.89 0.41
CA ALA A 128 7.16 8.24 1.72
C ALA A 128 8.48 8.37 2.49
N GLN A 129 9.61 8.56 1.79
CA GLN A 129 10.95 8.62 2.36
C GLN A 129 11.38 10.04 2.76
N SER A 130 10.53 11.06 2.56
CA SER A 130 10.84 12.46 2.90
C SER A 130 9.65 13.27 3.40
N LEU A 131 8.41 12.84 3.18
CA LEU A 131 7.14 13.44 3.61
C LEU A 131 7.16 14.97 3.66
N THR A 132 7.54 15.61 2.55
CA THR A 132 7.85 17.04 2.49
C THR A 132 6.67 17.95 2.79
N GLN A 133 5.44 17.45 2.59
CA GLN A 133 4.19 18.18 2.79
C GLN A 133 3.52 17.88 4.15
N ILE A 134 4.06 16.94 4.93
CA ILE A 134 3.50 16.55 6.23
C ILE A 134 4.31 17.20 7.35
N PRO A 135 3.71 18.07 8.17
CA PRO A 135 4.41 18.68 9.32
C PRO A 135 4.80 17.63 10.38
N SER A 136 5.85 17.94 11.14
CA SER A 136 6.22 17.14 12.32
C SER A 136 5.10 17.19 13.36
N ASN A 137 4.94 16.09 14.13
CA ASN A 137 3.97 16.00 15.23
C ASN A 137 2.53 16.39 14.84
N SER A 138 2.08 16.02 13.63
CA SER A 138 0.77 16.42 13.11
C SER A 138 -0.23 15.26 12.97
N ILE A 139 0.25 14.02 12.99
CA ILE A 139 -0.53 12.82 12.69
C ILE A 139 -0.80 12.00 13.97
N ASP A 140 -2.06 11.63 14.18
CA ASP A 140 -2.45 10.74 15.28
C ASP A 140 -2.25 9.27 14.88
N VAL A 141 -2.56 8.91 13.63
CA VAL A 141 -2.53 7.54 13.13
C VAL A 141 -1.91 7.49 11.73
N LEU A 142 -0.89 6.66 11.57
CA LEU A 142 -0.26 6.43 10.28
C LEU A 142 -0.50 4.98 9.80
N LEU A 143 -0.95 4.86 8.56
CA LEU A 143 -1.19 3.58 7.89
C LEU A 143 -0.27 3.44 6.68
N ASN A 144 0.33 2.26 6.53
CA ASN A 144 1.05 1.85 5.33
C ASN A 144 0.72 0.39 5.04
N ILE A 145 -0.11 0.15 4.03
CA ILE A 145 -0.58 -1.19 3.69
C ILE A 145 -0.10 -1.54 2.28
N GLU A 146 0.77 -2.54 2.19
CA GLU A 146 1.33 -3.12 0.97
C GLU A 146 1.96 -2.11 0.00
N SER A 147 2.76 -1.19 0.53
CA SER A 147 3.52 -0.26 -0.31
C SER A 147 5.01 -0.15 0.07
N ALA A 148 5.38 -0.45 1.32
CA ALA A 148 6.76 -0.26 1.80
C ALA A 148 7.80 -1.13 1.06
N PHE A 149 7.42 -2.27 0.49
CA PHE A 149 8.33 -3.08 -0.32
C PHE A 149 8.81 -2.38 -1.62
N HIS A 150 8.24 -1.24 -1.98
CA HIS A 150 8.71 -0.38 -3.07
C HIS A 150 9.77 0.64 -2.64
N TYR A 151 9.92 0.91 -1.33
CA TYR A 151 10.79 1.98 -0.85
C TYR A 151 12.25 1.54 -0.83
N LEU A 152 13.11 2.33 -1.50
CA LEU A 152 14.54 2.07 -1.61
C LEU A 152 15.24 2.27 -0.25
N ASP A 153 14.91 3.36 0.45
CA ASP A 153 15.41 3.69 1.79
C ASP A 153 14.29 3.59 2.82
N LYS A 154 14.08 2.37 3.33
CA LYS A 154 13.10 2.15 4.40
C LYS A 154 13.52 2.80 5.72
N SER A 155 14.83 3.01 5.95
CA SER A 155 15.28 3.71 7.15
C SER A 155 14.86 5.17 7.14
N ALA A 156 14.92 5.85 5.98
CA ALA A 156 14.37 7.19 5.84
C ALA A 156 12.86 7.20 6.05
N PHE A 157 12.12 6.25 5.46
CA PHE A 157 10.69 6.09 5.68
C PHE A 157 10.34 5.94 7.16
N LEU A 158 11.04 5.11 7.91
CA LEU A 158 10.78 4.92 9.35
C LEU A 158 11.10 6.17 10.18
N ARG A 159 12.15 6.92 9.84
CA ARG A 159 12.43 8.23 10.48
C ARG A 159 11.32 9.24 10.22
N GLU A 160 10.77 9.26 9.00
CA GLU A 160 9.63 10.12 8.67
C GLU A 160 8.37 9.75 9.45
N ILE A 161 8.09 8.45 9.65
CA ILE A 161 7.01 8.01 10.55
C ILE A 161 7.18 8.62 11.93
N HIS A 162 8.37 8.48 12.52
CA HIS A 162 8.64 9.05 13.84
C HIS A 162 8.46 10.57 13.87
N ARG A 163 8.94 11.26 12.84
CA ARG A 163 8.87 12.73 12.74
C ARG A 163 7.43 13.26 12.68
N VAL A 164 6.57 12.62 11.89
CA VAL A 164 5.21 13.14 11.64
C VAL A 164 4.20 12.75 12.71
N LEU A 165 4.44 11.65 13.43
CA LEU A 165 3.55 11.22 14.50
C LEU A 165 3.60 12.19 15.68
N LYS A 166 2.43 12.52 16.22
CA LYS A 166 2.30 13.18 17.51
C LYS A 166 2.86 12.30 18.64
N PRO A 167 3.29 12.88 19.78
CA PRO A 167 3.56 12.09 20.97
C PRO A 167 2.35 11.20 21.32
N GLY A 168 2.56 9.88 21.45
CA GLY A 168 1.49 8.91 21.67
C GLY A 168 0.70 8.54 20.42
N GLY A 169 1.06 9.05 19.25
CA GLY A 169 0.52 8.61 17.95
C GLY A 169 0.84 7.16 17.68
N GLN A 170 0.06 6.52 16.82
CA GLN A 170 0.21 5.10 16.49
C GLN A 170 0.45 4.89 15.00
N TYR A 171 1.15 3.81 14.65
CA TYR A 171 1.36 3.43 13.27
C TYR A 171 1.09 1.95 13.04
N LEU A 172 0.74 1.62 11.80
CA LEU A 172 0.63 0.26 11.32
C LEU A 172 1.29 0.13 9.95
N ILE A 173 2.16 -0.87 9.81
CA ILE A 173 2.76 -1.25 8.55
C ILE A 173 2.37 -2.70 8.25
N ALA A 174 1.66 -2.94 7.16
CA ALA A 174 1.45 -4.26 6.59
C ALA A 174 2.30 -4.36 5.31
N ASP A 175 3.35 -5.18 5.32
CA ASP A 175 4.30 -5.27 4.22
C ASP A 175 4.63 -6.72 3.85
N ILE A 176 5.14 -6.89 2.63
CA ILE A 176 5.63 -8.18 2.14
C ILE A 176 7.09 -8.34 2.55
N LEU A 177 7.37 -9.32 3.39
CA LEU A 177 8.70 -9.59 3.89
C LEU A 177 9.43 -10.67 3.07
N SER A 178 10.74 -10.55 2.98
CA SER A 178 11.57 -11.59 2.41
C SER A 178 12.00 -12.59 3.49
N THR A 179 11.79 -13.88 3.22
CA THR A 179 12.39 -14.96 4.02
C THR A 179 13.82 -15.29 3.58
N ARG A 180 14.29 -14.70 2.46
CA ARG A 180 15.61 -14.93 1.87
C ARG A 180 16.56 -13.79 2.19
N LYS A 181 17.89 -14.08 2.20
CA LYS A 181 18.95 -13.06 2.40
C LYS A 181 19.03 -12.01 1.28
N LYS A 182 18.38 -12.21 0.14
CA LYS A 182 18.36 -11.27 -1.00
C LYS A 182 17.43 -10.10 -0.70
N ARG A 183 18.00 -8.89 -0.65
CA ARG A 183 17.31 -7.62 -0.39
C ARG A 183 16.54 -7.08 -1.59
N ILE A 184 16.87 -7.53 -2.80
CA ILE A 184 16.26 -7.07 -4.05
C ILE A 184 15.65 -8.27 -4.75
N GLY A 185 14.37 -8.20 -5.03
CA GLY A 185 13.62 -9.18 -5.80
C GLY A 185 13.20 -8.62 -7.14
N LEU A 186 13.54 -9.32 -8.23
CA LEU A 186 12.97 -9.07 -9.54
C LEU A 186 11.79 -10.00 -9.71
N PHE A 187 10.59 -9.44 -9.68
CA PHE A 187 9.35 -10.18 -9.92
C PHE A 187 8.80 -9.87 -11.30
N LYS A 188 8.29 -10.90 -11.97
CA LYS A 188 7.47 -10.72 -13.15
C LYS A 188 6.01 -10.81 -12.72
N MET A 189 5.38 -9.67 -12.54
CA MET A 189 3.94 -9.60 -12.39
C MET A 189 3.32 -9.17 -13.72
N TRP A 190 2.39 -9.97 -14.24
CA TRP A 190 1.77 -9.74 -15.55
C TRP A 190 2.79 -9.70 -16.71
N GLY A 191 3.90 -10.47 -16.58
CA GLY A 191 4.95 -10.55 -17.61
C GLY A 191 5.97 -9.41 -17.61
N LYS A 192 5.83 -8.41 -16.71
CA LYS A 192 6.71 -7.24 -16.63
C LYS A 192 7.55 -7.26 -15.35
N PRO A 193 8.84 -6.88 -15.40
CA PRO A 193 9.70 -6.86 -14.23
C PRO A 193 9.37 -5.69 -13.31
N MET A 194 9.24 -5.94 -12.02
CA MET A 194 9.18 -4.93 -10.95
C MET A 194 10.34 -5.14 -9.99
N ILE A 195 10.94 -4.06 -9.54
CA ILE A 195 12.00 -4.08 -8.55
C ILE A 195 11.36 -3.85 -7.19
N HIS A 196 11.57 -4.81 -6.28
CA HIS A 196 11.10 -4.73 -4.92
C HIS A 196 12.28 -4.72 -3.96
N HIS A 197 12.19 -3.89 -2.92
CA HIS A 197 13.17 -3.73 -1.86
C HIS A 197 12.64 -4.37 -0.58
N PHE A 198 12.68 -5.71 -0.53
CA PHE A 198 12.16 -6.42 0.64
C PHE A 198 13.12 -6.33 1.83
N TRP A 199 12.55 -6.06 2.99
CA TRP A 199 13.19 -6.33 4.27
C TRP A 199 12.67 -7.65 4.86
N ASN A 200 13.46 -8.27 5.72
CA ASN A 200 13.02 -9.35 6.58
C ASN A 200 12.61 -8.79 7.96
N ARG A 201 12.04 -9.64 8.80
CA ARG A 201 11.60 -9.27 10.15
C ARG A 201 12.70 -8.59 10.96
N LYS A 202 13.91 -9.17 11.01
CA LYS A 202 15.04 -8.62 11.77
C LYS A 202 15.40 -7.21 11.31
N GLN A 203 15.41 -6.94 10.00
CA GLN A 203 15.70 -5.62 9.46
C GLN A 203 14.64 -4.59 9.86
N TYR A 204 13.36 -4.98 9.93
CA TYR A 204 12.32 -4.11 10.45
C TYR A 204 12.49 -3.84 11.94
N GLU A 205 12.77 -4.87 12.76
CA GLU A 205 13.00 -4.73 14.19
C GLU A 205 14.18 -3.79 14.48
N GLU A 206 15.31 -3.96 13.76
CA GLU A 206 16.45 -3.06 13.83
C GLU A 206 16.13 -1.62 13.35
N GLY A 207 15.35 -1.51 12.29
CA GLY A 207 14.92 -0.24 11.72
C GLY A 207 14.00 0.54 12.67
N PHE A 208 13.02 -0.12 13.29
CA PHE A 208 12.15 0.48 14.29
C PHE A 208 12.93 1.00 15.49
N LEU A 209 13.85 0.20 16.02
CA LEU A 209 14.71 0.61 17.13
C LEU A 209 15.55 1.86 16.76
N THR A 210 16.16 1.86 15.58
CA THR A 210 16.98 2.98 15.10
C THR A 210 16.16 4.25 14.86
N ALA A 211 14.89 4.12 14.47
CA ALA A 211 13.96 5.23 14.27
C ALA A 211 13.20 5.62 15.53
N GLU A 212 13.54 5.06 16.70
CA GLU A 212 12.86 5.30 18.00
C GLU A 212 11.36 5.00 17.97
N LEU A 213 10.95 4.02 17.13
CA LEU A 213 9.57 3.57 17.02
C LEU A 213 9.32 2.34 17.90
N VAL A 214 8.31 2.42 18.76
CA VAL A 214 7.92 1.30 19.63
C VAL A 214 6.98 0.38 18.88
N THR A 215 7.37 -0.90 18.73
CA THR A 215 6.55 -1.94 18.12
C THR A 215 5.81 -2.72 19.20
N GLN A 216 4.48 -2.69 19.19
CA GLN A 216 3.64 -3.41 20.14
C GLN A 216 3.40 -4.86 19.73
N PHE A 217 3.33 -5.15 18.43
CA PHE A 217 3.13 -6.51 17.90
C PHE A 217 3.80 -6.67 16.53
N PHE A 218 4.02 -7.93 16.19
CA PHE A 218 4.51 -8.34 14.86
C PHE A 218 3.81 -9.66 14.51
N GLU A 219 2.94 -9.65 13.51
CA GLU A 219 2.08 -10.78 13.16
C GLU A 219 2.32 -11.22 11.72
N ASP A 220 2.37 -12.53 11.48
CA ASP A 220 2.47 -13.12 10.13
C ASP A 220 1.08 -13.56 9.66
N ILE A 221 0.53 -12.83 8.71
CA ILE A 221 -0.76 -13.09 8.07
C ILE A 221 -0.63 -13.79 6.71
N THR A 222 0.54 -14.34 6.42
CA THR A 222 0.85 -14.97 5.11
C THR A 222 -0.15 -16.07 4.74
N HIS A 223 -0.60 -16.86 5.73
CA HIS A 223 -1.54 -17.95 5.47
C HIS A 223 -2.87 -17.44 4.93
N GLN A 224 -3.42 -16.39 5.53
CA GLN A 224 -4.70 -15.79 5.15
C GLN A 224 -4.62 -15.13 3.76
N VAL A 225 -3.53 -14.40 3.49
CA VAL A 225 -3.30 -13.75 2.20
C VAL A 225 -3.05 -14.78 1.09
N LYS A 226 -2.30 -15.87 1.36
CA LYS A 226 -2.07 -16.94 0.38
C LYS A 226 -3.35 -17.65 -0.05
N LYS A 227 -4.30 -17.84 0.86
CA LYS A 227 -5.62 -18.38 0.53
C LYS A 227 -6.30 -17.51 -0.53
N GLY A 228 -6.22 -16.19 -0.37
CA GLY A 228 -6.72 -15.21 -1.33
C GLY A 228 -6.06 -15.32 -2.72
N TRP A 229 -4.76 -15.57 -2.79
CA TRP A 229 -4.04 -15.77 -4.05
C TRP A 229 -4.52 -16.98 -4.84
N SER A 230 -4.85 -18.07 -4.17
CA SER A 230 -5.36 -19.28 -4.84
C SER A 230 -6.73 -19.01 -5.48
N ILE A 231 -7.58 -18.26 -4.80
CA ILE A 231 -8.90 -17.83 -5.30
C ILE A 231 -8.73 -16.87 -6.47
N TYR A 232 -7.89 -15.85 -6.34
CA TYR A 232 -7.62 -14.87 -7.40
C TYR A 232 -7.06 -15.51 -8.67
N ARG A 233 -6.15 -16.50 -8.55
CA ARG A 233 -5.62 -17.25 -9.69
C ARG A 233 -6.69 -18.02 -10.47
N GLN A 234 -7.75 -18.48 -9.82
CA GLN A 234 -8.86 -19.18 -10.49
C GLN A 234 -9.71 -18.21 -11.33
N TRP A 235 -9.68 -16.89 -11.00
CA TRP A 235 -10.39 -15.85 -11.73
C TRP A 235 -9.65 -15.37 -12.97
N LEU A 236 -8.32 -15.28 -12.91
CA LEU A 236 -7.47 -14.75 -14.00
C LEU A 236 -7.64 -15.43 -15.37
N PRO A 237 -7.84 -16.76 -15.50
CA PRO A 237 -8.05 -17.39 -16.80
C PRO A 237 -9.40 -17.08 -17.44
N LYS A 238 -10.42 -16.75 -16.65
CA LYS A 238 -11.77 -16.43 -17.14
C LYS A 238 -11.80 -15.07 -17.85
N VAL A 239 -10.91 -14.17 -17.46
CA VAL A 239 -10.79 -12.80 -18.02
C VAL A 239 -10.09 -12.78 -19.38
N LYS A 240 -9.21 -13.75 -19.68
CA LYS A 240 -8.51 -13.84 -20.98
C LYS A 240 -9.41 -14.30 -22.13
N ARG A 241 -10.65 -14.66 -21.88
CA ARG A 241 -11.58 -15.23 -22.88
C ARG A 241 -12.75 -14.31 -23.25
N LYS A 242 -12.76 -13.08 -22.80
CA LYS A 242 -13.66 -12.03 -23.25
C LYS A 242 -12.84 -10.93 -23.94
#